data_fa9e1eec77dbc324b2a54df605bdf0da
#
_entry.id   fa9e1eec77dbc324b2a54df605bdf0da
#
_cell.length_a   1.000
_cell.length_b   1.000
_cell.length_c   1.000
_cell.angle_alpha   90.00
_cell.angle_beta   90.00
_cell.angle_gamma   90.00
#
_symmetry.space_group_name_H-M   'P 1'
#
loop_
_entity.id
_entity.type
_entity.pdbx_description
1 polymer ?
#
loop_
_entity_poly.entity_id
_entity_poly.type
_entity_poly.pdbx_seq_one_letter_code
_entity_poly.pdbx_strand_id
1 'polypeptide(L)'
;MQQKTNNWQIKKLGEVCKLKNGFAFKSDNYLDNGIPVIRISDIKDGLIVPRNTVYVSEDSVYDNYIINENEIIVAMSGATTGKFGIYKSKEKAYQNQRVGKFDIIDKKQLDNNFLLHQLHSLKRQIEKDAYGGAQPNISSKKIEEMEIVLPPLETQHAIVSKIEELFSELDKGISELKTAQQQLKTYRQSVLKSAFEGKLTNENVKNGELPDGWQWKTFNEIIEISKEKHKPVINEFKFYIGLEHIEKNIGKLTSHCGIEEIKTIKNKFKSGEILYGKLRPNLNKVYLTREEGVCSTDILVLKTRKNCNAKFLTQLMLGSDFVNTMSENTNGVNLPRVSTKFILEYKINLPPIEEQNRIVQEIESRLSVADKMEQSIQESLQKAEALRQSILKKAFSGELV
;
A
#
# COMPACT_ATOMS: atom_id res chain seq x y z
N MET A 1 -27.48 -26.39 -17.65
CA MET A 1 -26.11 -25.88 -17.68
C MET A 1 -25.08 -26.72 -18.49
N GLN A 2 -25.36 -27.99 -18.78
CA GLN A 2 -24.41 -28.87 -19.51
C GLN A 2 -24.33 -28.66 -21.04
N GLN A 3 -25.23 -27.88 -21.66
CA GLN A 3 -25.25 -27.77 -23.14
C GLN A 3 -24.30 -26.72 -23.76
N LYS A 4 -23.78 -25.76 -23.00
CA LYS A 4 -22.96 -24.66 -23.57
C LYS A 4 -21.49 -25.03 -23.73
N THR A 5 -20.97 -26.03 -23.04
CA THR A 5 -19.55 -26.41 -23.06
C THR A 5 -19.25 -27.67 -23.87
N ASN A 6 -20.24 -28.24 -24.60
CA ASN A 6 -20.07 -29.50 -25.34
C ASN A 6 -18.94 -29.52 -26.39
N ASN A 7 -18.47 -28.33 -26.81
CA ASN A 7 -17.38 -28.20 -27.79
C ASN A 7 -16.06 -27.66 -27.16
N TRP A 8 -16.01 -27.55 -25.85
CA TRP A 8 -14.77 -27.07 -25.17
C TRP A 8 -13.84 -28.25 -24.94
N GLN A 9 -12.57 -28.07 -25.29
CA GLN A 9 -11.51 -29.04 -25.03
C GLN A 9 -10.73 -28.63 -23.78
N ILE A 10 -10.30 -29.61 -23.00
CA ILE A 10 -9.29 -29.39 -21.95
C ILE A 10 -7.97 -29.83 -22.54
N LYS A 11 -6.98 -28.96 -22.56
CA LYS A 11 -5.64 -29.23 -23.07
C LYS A 11 -4.59 -28.77 -22.06
N LYS A 12 -3.42 -29.40 -22.11
CA LYS A 12 -2.24 -28.83 -21.43
C LYS A 12 -1.81 -27.58 -22.19
N LEU A 13 -1.41 -26.55 -21.47
CA LEU A 13 -0.97 -25.28 -22.05
C LEU A 13 0.13 -25.51 -23.10
N GLY A 14 1.08 -26.41 -22.83
CA GLY A 14 2.17 -26.75 -23.73
C GLY A 14 1.76 -27.43 -25.06
N GLU A 15 0.50 -27.84 -25.22
CA GLU A 15 -0.02 -28.35 -26.48
C GLU A 15 -0.40 -27.23 -27.48
N VAL A 16 -0.71 -26.03 -26.96
CA VAL A 16 -1.18 -24.90 -27.76
C VAL A 16 -0.27 -23.67 -27.66
N CYS A 17 0.63 -23.66 -26.68
CA CYS A 17 1.55 -22.55 -26.44
C CYS A 17 2.86 -23.07 -25.84
N LYS A 18 4.02 -22.59 -26.31
CA LYS A 18 5.32 -22.90 -25.75
C LYS A 18 5.84 -21.74 -24.91
N LEU A 19 6.47 -22.06 -23.80
CA LEU A 19 7.11 -21.06 -22.95
C LEU A 19 8.62 -21.02 -23.22
N LYS A 20 9.04 -20.04 -24.01
CA LYS A 20 10.44 -19.82 -24.37
C LYS A 20 11.18 -19.05 -23.27
N ASN A 21 12.34 -19.56 -22.86
CA ASN A 21 13.23 -18.90 -21.91
C ASN A 21 14.10 -17.85 -22.61
N GLY A 22 14.50 -16.81 -21.86
CA GLY A 22 15.35 -15.74 -22.40
C GLY A 22 16.84 -16.05 -22.34
N PHE A 23 17.64 -15.07 -22.75
CA PHE A 23 19.10 -15.15 -22.85
C PHE A 23 19.77 -14.60 -21.58
N ALA A 24 20.91 -15.19 -21.21
CA ALA A 24 21.73 -14.76 -20.09
C ALA A 24 22.69 -13.63 -20.48
N PHE A 25 22.17 -12.40 -20.58
CA PHE A 25 23.01 -11.24 -20.87
C PHE A 25 23.99 -10.99 -19.71
N LYS A 26 25.27 -10.81 -20.05
CA LYS A 26 26.33 -10.47 -19.09
C LYS A 26 26.30 -8.96 -18.82
N SER A 27 26.54 -8.58 -17.58
CA SER A 27 26.57 -7.16 -17.17
C SER A 27 27.59 -6.34 -17.95
N ASP A 28 28.69 -6.95 -18.36
CA ASP A 28 29.77 -6.29 -19.13
C ASP A 28 29.34 -5.86 -20.53
N ASN A 29 28.23 -6.42 -21.03
CA ASN A 29 27.65 -6.09 -22.33
C ASN A 29 26.54 -5.03 -22.23
N TYR A 30 26.27 -4.51 -21.04
CA TYR A 30 25.23 -3.50 -20.86
C TYR A 30 25.70 -2.13 -21.33
N LEU A 31 24.80 -1.44 -22.04
CA LEU A 31 24.99 -0.14 -22.63
C LEU A 31 23.95 0.85 -22.05
N ASP A 32 24.22 2.15 -22.22
CA ASP A 32 23.26 3.20 -21.85
C ASP A 32 22.13 3.37 -22.87
N ASN A 33 22.32 2.86 -24.10
CA ASN A 33 21.34 2.88 -25.19
C ASN A 33 21.47 1.63 -26.06
N GLY A 34 20.44 1.33 -26.88
CA GLY A 34 20.39 0.15 -27.74
C GLY A 34 19.04 -0.56 -27.64
N ILE A 35 19.04 -1.89 -27.75
CA ILE A 35 17.83 -2.70 -27.58
C ILE A 35 17.61 -2.96 -26.07
N PRO A 36 16.45 -2.60 -25.52
CA PRO A 36 16.16 -2.79 -24.10
C PRO A 36 16.06 -4.29 -23.75
N VAL A 37 16.60 -4.66 -22.57
CA VAL A 37 16.50 -6.01 -22.03
C VAL A 37 15.42 -6.04 -20.95
N ILE A 38 14.35 -6.80 -21.17
CA ILE A 38 13.25 -6.96 -20.22
C ILE A 38 13.63 -8.00 -19.16
N ARG A 39 13.56 -7.57 -17.89
CA ARG A 39 13.91 -8.36 -16.70
C ARG A 39 12.67 -8.60 -15.85
N ILE A 40 12.77 -9.53 -14.89
CA ILE A 40 11.69 -9.86 -13.95
C ILE A 40 11.19 -8.65 -13.14
N SER A 41 12.04 -7.64 -12.89
CA SER A 41 11.69 -6.38 -12.22
C SER A 41 10.74 -5.49 -13.02
N ASP A 42 10.71 -5.68 -14.33
CA ASP A 42 9.93 -4.85 -15.26
C ASP A 42 8.49 -5.38 -15.41
N ILE A 43 8.22 -6.59 -14.92
CA ILE A 43 6.91 -7.24 -14.98
C ILE A 43 6.06 -6.81 -13.79
N LYS A 44 4.97 -6.10 -14.06
CA LYS A 44 3.99 -5.65 -13.07
C LYS A 44 2.58 -5.99 -13.54
N ASP A 45 1.78 -6.49 -12.62
CA ASP A 45 0.32 -6.70 -12.72
C ASP A 45 -0.32 -6.46 -14.09
N GLY A 46 -0.05 -7.37 -15.04
CA GLY A 46 -0.60 -7.35 -16.39
C GLY A 46 0.16 -6.48 -17.41
N LEU A 47 1.11 -5.65 -16.99
CA LEU A 47 1.89 -4.77 -17.89
C LEU A 47 3.40 -4.94 -17.68
N ILE A 48 4.13 -4.70 -18.76
CA ILE A 48 5.58 -4.57 -18.75
C ILE A 48 5.94 -3.10 -18.70
N VAL A 49 6.59 -2.69 -17.60
CA VAL A 49 7.01 -1.31 -17.36
C VAL A 49 8.52 -1.31 -17.13
N PRO A 50 9.33 -1.07 -18.18
CA PRO A 50 10.76 -1.00 -18.02
C PRO A 50 11.17 0.02 -16.97
N ARG A 51 12.00 -0.42 -16.00
CA ARG A 51 12.53 0.42 -14.92
C ARG A 51 14.01 0.17 -14.81
N ASN A 52 14.80 1.23 -14.69
CA ASN A 52 16.26 1.11 -14.69
C ASN A 52 16.72 0.22 -15.85
N THR A 53 16.22 0.51 -17.04
CA THR A 53 16.40 -0.28 -18.24
C THR A 53 17.88 -0.40 -18.57
N VAL A 54 18.33 -1.62 -18.82
CA VAL A 54 19.63 -1.89 -19.41
C VAL A 54 19.43 -2.21 -20.88
N TYR A 55 20.41 -1.85 -21.69
CA TYR A 55 20.39 -2.03 -23.14
C TYR A 55 21.55 -2.91 -23.55
N VAL A 56 21.45 -3.51 -24.72
CA VAL A 56 22.54 -4.23 -25.38
C VAL A 56 22.56 -3.84 -26.85
N SER A 57 23.69 -4.12 -27.54
CA SER A 57 23.78 -3.98 -28.99
C SER A 57 22.81 -4.91 -29.69
N GLU A 58 22.31 -4.50 -30.84
CA GLU A 58 21.58 -5.37 -31.73
C GLU A 58 22.53 -6.41 -32.32
N ASP A 59 22.16 -7.71 -32.20
CA ASP A 59 22.94 -8.83 -32.73
C ASP A 59 21.99 -9.97 -33.10
N SER A 60 22.24 -10.60 -34.24
CA SER A 60 21.45 -11.74 -34.72
C SER A 60 21.50 -12.96 -33.82
N VAL A 61 22.51 -13.09 -32.97
CA VAL A 61 22.60 -14.13 -31.91
C VAL A 61 21.40 -14.05 -30.96
N TYR A 62 20.78 -12.89 -30.81
CA TYR A 62 19.65 -12.65 -29.92
C TYR A 62 18.28 -12.72 -30.60
N ASP A 63 18.19 -13.03 -31.90
CA ASP A 63 16.91 -13.03 -32.65
C ASP A 63 15.85 -13.98 -32.05
N ASN A 64 16.27 -15.09 -31.48
CA ASN A 64 15.36 -16.03 -30.80
C ASN A 64 14.78 -15.48 -29.47
N TYR A 65 15.31 -14.38 -28.98
CA TYR A 65 14.95 -13.79 -27.67
C TYR A 65 14.26 -12.43 -27.83
N ILE A 66 13.84 -12.08 -29.04
CA ILE A 66 13.10 -10.84 -29.32
C ILE A 66 11.71 -10.93 -28.69
N ILE A 67 11.32 -9.85 -28.02
CA ILE A 67 9.96 -9.57 -27.56
C ILE A 67 9.40 -8.47 -28.47
N ASN A 68 8.22 -8.75 -29.05
CA ASN A 68 7.48 -7.82 -29.89
C ASN A 68 6.24 -7.29 -29.17
N GLU A 69 5.62 -6.27 -29.74
CA GLU A 69 4.37 -5.71 -29.25
C GLU A 69 3.29 -6.80 -29.06
N ASN A 70 2.56 -6.71 -27.98
CA ASN A 70 1.48 -7.61 -27.56
C ASN A 70 1.89 -9.04 -27.19
N GLU A 71 3.18 -9.37 -27.10
CA GLU A 71 3.62 -10.66 -26.56
C GLU A 71 3.47 -10.72 -25.05
N ILE A 72 3.07 -11.89 -24.55
CA ILE A 72 2.88 -12.16 -23.11
C ILE A 72 4.17 -12.73 -22.54
N ILE A 73 4.64 -12.16 -21.46
CA ILE A 73 5.83 -12.63 -20.74
C ILE A 73 5.56 -12.83 -19.25
N VAL A 74 6.33 -13.72 -18.64
CA VAL A 74 6.19 -14.13 -17.23
C VAL A 74 7.53 -14.10 -16.50
N ALA A 75 7.54 -13.67 -15.24
CA ALA A 75 8.69 -13.81 -14.36
C ALA A 75 8.78 -15.26 -13.85
N MET A 76 9.90 -15.93 -14.09
CA MET A 76 10.06 -17.33 -13.76
C MET A 76 10.83 -17.57 -12.46
N SER A 77 11.48 -16.54 -11.90
CA SER A 77 12.24 -16.65 -10.65
C SER A 77 12.28 -15.36 -9.85
N GLY A 78 12.60 -15.44 -8.56
CA GLY A 78 12.74 -14.31 -7.64
C GLY A 78 11.42 -13.84 -7.06
N ALA A 79 11.41 -12.66 -6.41
CA ALA A 79 10.25 -12.13 -5.69
C ALA A 79 9.03 -11.81 -6.59
N THR A 80 9.22 -11.80 -7.89
CA THR A 80 8.14 -11.55 -8.88
C THR A 80 7.69 -12.81 -9.61
N THR A 81 8.14 -13.98 -9.19
CA THR A 81 7.79 -15.25 -9.83
C THR A 81 6.28 -15.42 -9.96
N GLY A 82 5.83 -15.83 -11.15
CA GLY A 82 4.41 -16.00 -11.47
C GLY A 82 3.70 -14.72 -11.89
N LYS A 83 4.33 -13.55 -11.79
CA LYS A 83 3.78 -12.34 -12.41
C LYS A 83 3.99 -12.38 -13.91
N PHE A 84 3.00 -11.96 -14.66
CA PHE A 84 3.06 -11.88 -16.12
C PHE A 84 2.42 -10.58 -16.60
N GLY A 85 2.68 -10.23 -17.86
CA GLY A 85 2.12 -9.04 -18.47
C GLY A 85 2.33 -9.03 -19.98
N ILE A 86 1.68 -8.07 -20.64
CA ILE A 86 1.81 -7.81 -22.08
C ILE A 86 2.83 -6.72 -22.30
N TYR A 87 3.71 -6.93 -23.28
CA TYR A 87 4.62 -5.91 -23.79
C TYR A 87 3.89 -5.00 -24.76
N LYS A 88 3.74 -3.71 -24.43
CA LYS A 88 2.93 -2.75 -25.20
C LYS A 88 3.76 -1.77 -26.06
N SER A 89 5.10 -1.82 -25.98
CA SER A 89 5.93 -0.97 -26.83
C SER A 89 5.95 -1.48 -28.26
N LYS A 90 5.98 -0.56 -29.22
CA LYS A 90 6.20 -0.87 -30.64
C LYS A 90 7.65 -1.20 -30.96
N GLU A 91 8.58 -0.76 -30.09
CA GLU A 91 9.99 -1.08 -30.21
C GLU A 91 10.24 -2.50 -29.70
N LYS A 92 11.07 -3.27 -30.41
CA LYS A 92 11.48 -4.59 -29.96
C LYS A 92 12.33 -4.50 -28.68
N ALA A 93 12.26 -5.57 -27.88
CA ALA A 93 13.11 -5.75 -26.72
C ALA A 93 13.72 -7.15 -26.69
N TYR A 94 14.73 -7.38 -25.87
CA TYR A 94 15.28 -8.70 -25.67
C TYR A 94 14.82 -9.28 -24.31
N GLN A 95 14.65 -10.57 -24.29
CA GLN A 95 14.17 -11.36 -23.15
C GLN A 95 15.34 -11.85 -22.29
N ASN A 96 15.40 -11.43 -21.00
CA ASN A 96 16.39 -11.91 -20.06
C ASN A 96 16.12 -13.37 -19.63
N GLN A 97 17.17 -14.12 -19.25
CA GLN A 97 17.13 -15.54 -18.88
C GLN A 97 16.06 -15.95 -17.83
N ARG A 98 15.63 -15.03 -16.96
CA ARG A 98 14.64 -15.28 -15.90
C ARG A 98 13.22 -14.92 -16.29
N VAL A 99 13.04 -14.54 -17.54
CA VAL A 99 11.77 -14.17 -18.13
C VAL A 99 11.36 -15.24 -19.12
N GLY A 100 10.12 -15.72 -19.06
CA GLY A 100 9.52 -16.63 -20.02
C GLY A 100 8.63 -15.85 -21.00
N LYS A 101 8.66 -16.19 -22.28
CA LYS A 101 7.76 -15.65 -23.31
C LYS A 101 6.82 -16.74 -23.79
N PHE A 102 5.52 -16.45 -23.78
CA PHE A 102 4.51 -17.34 -24.32
C PHE A 102 4.47 -17.23 -25.86
N ASP A 103 4.68 -18.34 -26.53
CA ASP A 103 4.69 -18.44 -28.01
C ASP A 103 3.55 -19.38 -28.44
N ILE A 104 2.47 -18.79 -28.95
CA ILE A 104 1.29 -19.52 -29.40
C ILE A 104 1.62 -20.30 -30.66
N ILE A 105 1.39 -21.63 -30.62
CA ILE A 105 1.71 -22.56 -31.73
C ILE A 105 0.84 -22.28 -32.95
N ASP A 106 -0.47 -22.10 -32.74
CA ASP A 106 -1.43 -21.82 -33.82
C ASP A 106 -2.43 -20.74 -33.38
N LYS A 107 -2.28 -19.55 -33.92
CA LYS A 107 -3.15 -18.39 -33.67
C LYS A 107 -4.60 -18.57 -34.18
N LYS A 108 -4.88 -19.61 -34.98
CA LYS A 108 -6.23 -19.99 -35.38
C LYS A 108 -6.94 -20.83 -34.32
N GLN A 109 -6.20 -21.38 -33.37
CA GLN A 109 -6.74 -22.18 -32.27
C GLN A 109 -6.79 -21.42 -30.93
N LEU A 110 -5.84 -20.53 -30.67
CA LEU A 110 -5.71 -19.81 -29.40
C LEU A 110 -5.51 -18.30 -29.64
N ASP A 111 -6.43 -17.51 -29.12
CA ASP A 111 -6.34 -16.05 -29.08
C ASP A 111 -5.39 -15.59 -27.95
N ASN A 112 -4.64 -14.54 -28.21
CA ASN A 112 -3.62 -14.02 -27.28
C ASN A 112 -4.24 -13.39 -26.02
N ASN A 113 -5.33 -12.64 -26.14
CA ASN A 113 -6.02 -12.03 -24.99
C ASN A 113 -6.76 -13.09 -24.17
N PHE A 114 -7.31 -14.11 -24.84
CA PHE A 114 -7.89 -15.27 -24.17
C PHE A 114 -6.83 -16.00 -23.34
N LEU A 115 -5.64 -16.25 -23.90
CA LEU A 115 -4.50 -16.82 -23.17
C LEU A 115 -4.15 -15.97 -21.94
N LEU A 116 -4.08 -14.65 -22.11
CA LEU A 116 -3.79 -13.74 -20.98
C LEU A 116 -4.79 -13.91 -19.83
N HIS A 117 -6.09 -13.96 -20.13
CA HIS A 117 -7.12 -14.14 -19.11
C HIS A 117 -7.08 -15.54 -18.49
N GLN A 118 -6.74 -16.59 -19.26
CA GLN A 118 -6.48 -17.93 -18.74
C GLN A 118 -5.32 -17.92 -17.73
N LEU A 119 -4.21 -17.24 -18.06
CA LEU A 119 -3.06 -17.11 -17.15
C LEU A 119 -3.45 -16.35 -15.87
N HIS A 120 -4.31 -15.34 -15.96
CA HIS A 120 -4.86 -14.67 -14.79
C HIS A 120 -5.69 -15.61 -13.90
N SER A 121 -6.42 -16.54 -14.47
CA SER A 121 -7.16 -17.54 -13.70
C SER A 121 -6.24 -18.56 -13.02
N LEU A 122 -5.10 -18.89 -13.66
CA LEU A 122 -4.09 -19.82 -13.15
C LEU A 122 -3.08 -19.19 -12.19
N LYS A 123 -3.11 -17.87 -12.00
CA LYS A 123 -2.10 -17.12 -11.22
C LYS A 123 -1.83 -17.73 -9.85
N ARG A 124 -2.88 -18.06 -9.09
CA ARG A 124 -2.75 -18.67 -7.75
C ARG A 124 -2.06 -20.04 -7.78
N GLN A 125 -2.32 -20.84 -8.82
CA GLN A 125 -1.67 -22.14 -8.99
C GLN A 125 -0.20 -21.94 -9.34
N ILE A 126 0.11 -21.03 -10.26
CA ILE A 126 1.50 -20.68 -10.66
C ILE A 126 2.28 -20.20 -9.43
N GLU A 127 1.71 -19.32 -8.63
CA GLU A 127 2.33 -18.84 -7.39
C GLU A 127 2.56 -19.98 -6.40
N LYS A 128 1.53 -20.79 -6.11
CA LYS A 128 1.66 -21.96 -5.21
C LYS A 128 2.77 -22.91 -5.64
N ASP A 129 2.84 -23.19 -6.93
CA ASP A 129 3.81 -24.11 -7.51
C ASP A 129 5.24 -23.54 -7.56
N ALA A 130 5.38 -22.21 -7.51
CA ALA A 130 6.65 -21.51 -7.48
C ALA A 130 7.29 -21.47 -6.08
N TYR A 131 6.50 -21.50 -5.00
CA TYR A 131 6.95 -21.27 -3.63
C TYR A 131 7.36 -22.57 -2.87
N GLY A 132 7.80 -23.60 -3.58
CA GLY A 132 8.25 -24.88 -2.97
C GLY A 132 9.72 -24.92 -2.48
N GLY A 133 10.47 -23.80 -2.51
CA GLY A 133 11.90 -23.75 -2.15
C GLY A 133 12.34 -22.41 -1.55
N ALA A 134 13.64 -22.31 -1.20
CA ALA A 134 14.24 -21.12 -0.56
C ALA A 134 14.16 -19.84 -1.41
N GLN A 135 14.13 -19.97 -2.74
CA GLN A 135 13.78 -18.88 -3.66
C GLN A 135 12.64 -19.33 -4.57
N PRO A 136 11.59 -18.50 -4.74
CA PRO A 136 10.51 -18.81 -5.67
C PRO A 136 11.06 -19.01 -7.08
N ASN A 137 10.72 -20.15 -7.69
CA ASN A 137 11.10 -20.47 -9.07
C ASN A 137 10.10 -21.45 -9.68
N ILE A 138 9.75 -21.25 -10.95
CA ILE A 138 8.89 -22.14 -11.70
C ILE A 138 9.51 -22.46 -13.06
N SER A 139 9.53 -23.73 -13.45
CA SER A 139 10.03 -24.12 -14.77
C SER A 139 8.99 -23.94 -15.85
N SER A 140 9.44 -23.71 -17.10
CA SER A 140 8.57 -23.66 -18.27
C SER A 140 7.74 -24.93 -18.41
N LYS A 141 8.34 -26.09 -18.19
CA LYS A 141 7.65 -27.38 -18.25
C LYS A 141 6.47 -27.45 -17.27
N LYS A 142 6.63 -26.93 -16.06
CA LYS A 142 5.58 -26.97 -15.03
C LYS A 142 4.39 -26.06 -15.39
N ILE A 143 4.65 -24.93 -16.02
CA ILE A 143 3.60 -24.04 -16.57
C ILE A 143 2.95 -24.70 -17.79
N GLU A 144 3.70 -25.30 -18.69
CA GLU A 144 3.18 -25.98 -19.88
C GLU A 144 2.33 -27.24 -19.55
N GLU A 145 2.53 -27.85 -18.39
CA GLU A 145 1.73 -28.99 -17.89
C GLU A 145 0.38 -28.57 -17.29
N MET A 146 0.14 -27.27 -17.07
CA MET A 146 -1.13 -26.78 -16.53
C MET A 146 -2.25 -26.96 -17.55
N GLU A 147 -3.43 -27.34 -17.06
CA GLU A 147 -4.61 -27.50 -17.90
C GLU A 147 -5.31 -26.16 -18.14
N ILE A 148 -5.73 -25.95 -19.37
CA ILE A 148 -6.58 -24.83 -19.79
C ILE A 148 -7.80 -25.33 -20.54
N VAL A 149 -8.86 -24.55 -20.50
CA VAL A 149 -10.03 -24.77 -21.36
C VAL A 149 -9.83 -24.08 -22.70
N LEU A 150 -10.18 -24.76 -23.79
CA LEU A 150 -10.01 -24.26 -25.14
C LEU A 150 -11.33 -24.36 -25.91
N PRO A 151 -12.19 -23.33 -25.86
CA PRO A 151 -13.38 -23.23 -26.69
C PRO A 151 -13.02 -22.86 -28.13
N PRO A 152 -13.94 -22.96 -29.09
CA PRO A 152 -13.78 -22.43 -30.44
C PRO A 152 -13.36 -20.94 -30.42
N LEU A 153 -12.57 -20.51 -31.45
CA LEU A 153 -11.98 -19.16 -31.48
C LEU A 153 -13.02 -18.03 -31.37
N GLU A 154 -14.18 -18.18 -32.03
CA GLU A 154 -15.29 -17.21 -31.91
C GLU A 154 -15.81 -17.09 -30.46
N THR A 155 -15.88 -18.21 -29.75
CA THR A 155 -16.26 -18.22 -28.33
C THR A 155 -15.17 -17.58 -27.46
N GLN A 156 -13.89 -17.81 -27.78
CA GLN A 156 -12.78 -17.13 -27.09
C GLN A 156 -12.91 -15.60 -27.22
N HIS A 157 -13.14 -15.10 -28.43
CA HIS A 157 -13.35 -13.66 -28.66
C HIS A 157 -14.56 -13.10 -27.89
N ALA A 158 -15.69 -13.85 -27.86
CA ALA A 158 -16.87 -13.44 -27.09
C ALA A 158 -16.57 -13.38 -25.60
N ILE A 159 -15.85 -14.38 -25.06
CA ILE A 159 -15.41 -14.42 -23.65
C ILE A 159 -14.50 -13.22 -23.35
N VAL A 160 -13.51 -12.97 -24.19
CA VAL A 160 -12.57 -11.84 -24.02
C VAL A 160 -13.33 -10.52 -23.99
N SER A 161 -14.21 -10.28 -24.99
CA SER A 161 -15.01 -9.06 -25.05
C SER A 161 -15.83 -8.85 -23.78
N LYS A 162 -16.46 -9.93 -23.27
CA LYS A 162 -17.27 -9.82 -22.04
C LYS A 162 -16.44 -9.61 -20.78
N ILE A 163 -15.28 -10.26 -20.69
CA ILE A 163 -14.33 -10.02 -19.57
C ILE A 163 -13.85 -8.56 -19.59
N GLU A 164 -13.44 -8.05 -20.74
CA GLU A 164 -12.92 -6.68 -20.89
C GLU A 164 -14.00 -5.63 -20.58
N GLU A 165 -15.25 -5.84 -21.00
CA GLU A 165 -16.39 -5.01 -20.61
C GLU A 165 -16.55 -4.95 -19.09
N LEU A 166 -16.65 -6.11 -18.44
CA LEU A 166 -16.86 -6.20 -16.99
C LEU A 166 -15.66 -5.68 -16.19
N PHE A 167 -14.44 -5.91 -16.68
CA PHE A 167 -13.24 -5.40 -16.04
C PHE A 167 -13.13 -3.88 -16.16
N SER A 168 -13.53 -3.31 -17.30
CA SER A 168 -13.56 -1.85 -17.49
C SER A 168 -14.50 -1.18 -16.49
N GLU A 169 -15.70 -1.72 -16.30
CA GLU A 169 -16.66 -1.22 -15.29
C GLU A 169 -16.09 -1.36 -13.86
N LEU A 170 -15.48 -2.51 -13.56
CA LEU A 170 -14.89 -2.78 -12.26
C LEU A 170 -13.71 -1.85 -11.96
N ASP A 171 -12.83 -1.62 -12.93
CA ASP A 171 -11.67 -0.73 -12.80
C ASP A 171 -12.09 0.73 -12.61
N LYS A 172 -13.18 1.17 -13.27
CA LYS A 172 -13.78 2.47 -13.01
C LYS A 172 -14.25 2.59 -11.57
N GLY A 173 -15.00 1.61 -11.06
CA GLY A 173 -15.45 1.59 -9.67
C GLY A 173 -14.29 1.58 -8.66
N ILE A 174 -13.23 0.80 -8.92
CA ILE A 174 -12.00 0.78 -8.09
C ILE A 174 -11.33 2.16 -8.09
N SER A 175 -11.26 2.83 -9.24
CA SER A 175 -10.69 4.18 -9.36
C SER A 175 -11.49 5.21 -8.55
N GLU A 176 -12.82 5.15 -8.62
CA GLU A 176 -13.71 6.01 -7.85
C GLU A 176 -13.55 5.79 -6.33
N LEU A 177 -13.46 4.53 -5.88
CA LEU A 177 -13.22 4.19 -4.47
C LEU A 177 -11.86 4.72 -3.98
N LYS A 178 -10.79 4.60 -4.78
CA LYS A 178 -9.47 5.17 -4.45
C LYS A 178 -9.50 6.69 -4.37
N THR A 179 -10.25 7.34 -5.25
CA THR A 179 -10.46 8.80 -5.22
C THR A 179 -11.20 9.21 -3.94
N ALA A 180 -12.28 8.51 -3.58
CA ALA A 180 -13.01 8.74 -2.34
C ALA A 180 -12.12 8.55 -1.10
N GLN A 181 -11.24 7.53 -1.09
CA GLN A 181 -10.27 7.33 -0.02
C GLN A 181 -9.30 8.52 0.11
N GLN A 182 -8.85 9.08 -1.00
CA GLN A 182 -7.99 10.27 -0.97
C GLN A 182 -8.75 11.52 -0.49
N GLN A 183 -10.00 11.68 -0.90
CA GLN A 183 -10.87 12.77 -0.44
C GLN A 183 -11.13 12.68 1.07
N LEU A 184 -11.32 11.49 1.64
CA LEU A 184 -11.46 11.30 3.09
C LEU A 184 -10.21 11.75 3.86
N LYS A 185 -9.01 11.52 3.33
CA LYS A 185 -7.77 12.01 3.96
C LYS A 185 -7.74 13.55 3.99
N THR A 186 -8.10 14.18 2.88
CA THR A 186 -8.20 15.65 2.79
C THR A 186 -9.28 16.18 3.73
N TYR A 187 -10.45 15.55 3.77
CA TYR A 187 -11.53 15.93 4.69
C TYR A 187 -11.09 15.88 6.16
N ARG A 188 -10.40 14.82 6.59
CA ARG A 188 -9.86 14.71 7.97
C ARG A 188 -8.96 15.91 8.31
N GLN A 189 -8.04 16.26 7.42
CA GLN A 189 -7.15 17.41 7.64
C GLN A 189 -7.91 18.74 7.64
N SER A 190 -8.92 18.89 6.78
CA SER A 190 -9.79 20.08 6.76
C SER A 190 -10.58 20.24 8.06
N VAL A 191 -11.12 19.14 8.62
CA VAL A 191 -11.81 19.16 9.93
C VAL A 191 -10.85 19.62 11.03
N LEU A 192 -9.65 19.04 11.10
CA LEU A 192 -8.64 19.43 12.10
C LEU A 192 -8.23 20.90 11.93
N LYS A 193 -7.96 21.34 10.71
CA LYS A 193 -7.61 22.73 10.42
C LYS A 193 -8.71 23.70 10.88
N SER A 194 -9.97 23.45 10.49
CA SER A 194 -11.11 24.26 10.92
C SER A 194 -11.27 24.29 12.44
N ALA A 195 -10.99 23.16 13.10
CA ALA A 195 -11.05 23.07 14.56
C ALA A 195 -10.03 24.00 15.24
N PHE A 196 -8.77 23.98 14.78
CA PHE A 196 -7.68 24.73 15.39
C PHE A 196 -7.59 26.19 14.90
N GLU A 197 -8.33 26.56 13.86
CA GLU A 197 -8.63 27.95 13.50
C GLU A 197 -9.84 28.51 14.25
N GLY A 198 -10.49 27.72 15.10
CA GLY A 198 -11.69 28.11 15.88
C GLY A 198 -12.99 28.12 15.07
N LYS A 199 -12.97 27.75 13.80
CA LYS A 199 -14.13 27.79 12.88
C LYS A 199 -15.08 26.60 13.06
N LEU A 200 -14.69 25.55 13.77
CA LEU A 200 -15.50 24.34 13.93
C LEU A 200 -16.65 24.55 14.94
N THR A 201 -16.42 25.37 15.95
CA THR A 201 -17.35 25.64 17.06
C THR A 201 -17.82 27.09 17.12
N ASN A 202 -17.29 27.98 16.27
CA ASN A 202 -17.66 29.39 16.21
C ASN A 202 -17.88 29.80 14.74
N GLU A 203 -19.15 30.03 14.37
CA GLU A 203 -19.54 30.30 12.96
C GLU A 203 -19.06 31.66 12.44
N ASN A 204 -18.73 32.62 13.31
CA ASN A 204 -18.47 34.03 12.95
C ASN A 204 -16.96 34.39 12.99
N VAL A 205 -16.05 33.44 13.11
CA VAL A 205 -14.61 33.73 13.13
C VAL A 205 -14.11 34.12 11.75
N LYS A 206 -13.61 35.34 11.61
CA LYS A 206 -12.98 35.83 10.38
C LYS A 206 -11.58 35.23 10.23
N ASN A 207 -11.11 35.16 8.99
CA ASN A 207 -9.77 34.67 8.71
C ASN A 207 -8.71 35.54 9.40
N GLY A 208 -7.88 34.92 10.23
CA GLY A 208 -6.78 35.56 10.97
C GLY A 208 -7.16 36.12 12.33
N GLU A 209 -8.43 36.09 12.72
CA GLU A 209 -8.89 36.48 14.05
C GLU A 209 -8.97 35.24 14.95
N LEU A 210 -8.68 35.39 16.24
CA LEU A 210 -8.90 34.35 17.23
C LEU A 210 -10.29 34.50 17.84
N PRO A 211 -10.99 33.38 18.11
CA PRO A 211 -12.21 33.44 18.90
C PRO A 211 -12.00 34.04 20.29
N ASP A 212 -13.05 34.60 20.86
CA ASP A 212 -13.02 35.15 22.21
C ASP A 212 -12.54 34.12 23.24
N GLY A 213 -11.64 34.55 24.10
CA GLY A 213 -11.09 33.71 25.19
C GLY A 213 -9.94 32.76 24.77
N TRP A 214 -9.62 32.69 23.46
CA TRP A 214 -8.45 31.94 23.02
C TRP A 214 -7.16 32.72 23.32
N GLN A 215 -6.11 32.00 23.75
CA GLN A 215 -4.83 32.59 24.13
C GLN A 215 -3.67 31.87 23.45
N TRP A 216 -2.66 32.63 23.00
CA TRP A 216 -1.40 32.05 22.58
C TRP A 216 -0.68 31.43 23.78
N LYS A 217 -0.33 30.17 23.64
CA LYS A 217 0.43 29.39 24.63
C LYS A 217 1.53 28.61 23.96
N THR A 218 2.66 28.46 24.63
CA THR A 218 3.69 27.51 24.24
C THR A 218 3.37 26.12 24.79
N PHE A 219 3.90 25.07 24.16
CA PHE A 219 3.74 23.71 24.71
C PHE A 219 4.29 23.61 26.13
N ASN A 220 5.39 24.29 26.47
CA ASN A 220 5.96 24.33 27.82
C ASN A 220 4.97 24.84 28.90
N GLU A 221 4.02 25.70 28.51
CA GLU A 221 3.00 26.24 29.42
C GLU A 221 1.83 25.24 29.67
N ILE A 222 1.62 24.30 28.74
CA ILE A 222 0.45 23.39 28.73
C ILE A 222 0.78 21.92 28.92
N ILE A 223 2.04 21.53 28.73
CA ILE A 223 2.51 20.15 28.96
C ILE A 223 3.74 20.11 29.89
N GLU A 224 3.99 18.90 30.37
CA GLU A 224 5.24 18.49 31.00
C GLU A 224 5.74 17.22 30.31
N ILE A 225 7.04 17.14 30.00
CA ILE A 225 7.62 15.92 29.48
C ILE A 225 8.05 15.04 30.65
N SER A 226 7.47 13.84 30.72
CA SER A 226 7.81 12.85 31.73
C SER A 226 9.27 12.42 31.58
N LYS A 227 10.00 12.41 32.69
CA LYS A 227 11.37 11.88 32.79
C LYS A 227 11.39 10.49 33.46
N GLU A 228 10.22 9.93 33.76
CA GLU A 228 10.11 8.63 34.40
C GLU A 228 10.67 7.55 33.47
N LYS A 229 11.69 6.86 33.98
CA LYS A 229 12.32 5.73 33.27
C LYS A 229 12.18 4.49 34.11
N HIS A 230 12.00 3.36 33.45
CA HIS A 230 11.83 2.08 34.12
C HIS A 230 12.51 0.95 33.33
N LYS A 231 13.10 0.01 34.04
CA LYS A 231 13.55 -1.25 33.46
C LYS A 231 12.43 -2.26 33.71
N PRO A 232 11.69 -2.68 32.68
CA PRO A 232 10.55 -3.58 32.86
C PRO A 232 10.96 -4.89 33.50
N VAL A 233 10.12 -5.41 34.40
CA VAL A 233 10.19 -6.74 34.99
C VAL A 233 9.04 -7.55 34.40
N ILE A 234 9.28 -8.84 34.15
CA ILE A 234 8.25 -9.75 33.65
C ILE A 234 6.99 -9.65 34.53
N ASN A 235 5.82 -9.50 33.90
CA ASN A 235 4.50 -9.35 34.51
C ASN A 235 4.22 -8.00 35.20
N GLU A 236 5.09 -7.00 35.12
CA GLU A 236 4.86 -5.69 35.72
C GLU A 236 3.92 -4.80 34.90
N PHE A 237 4.10 -4.79 33.59
CA PHE A 237 3.27 -4.08 32.63
C PHE A 237 2.73 -5.03 31.56
N LYS A 238 1.59 -4.69 30.95
CA LYS A 238 0.98 -5.55 29.91
C LYS A 238 1.76 -5.53 28.59
N PHE A 239 2.32 -4.36 28.21
CA PHE A 239 2.93 -4.21 26.89
C PHE A 239 3.93 -3.05 26.81
N TYR A 240 4.74 -3.14 25.76
CA TYR A 240 5.66 -2.12 25.31
C TYR A 240 5.17 -1.49 24.00
N ILE A 241 5.31 -0.17 23.87
CA ILE A 241 5.01 0.58 22.65
C ILE A 241 6.31 1.11 22.02
N GLY A 242 6.65 0.60 20.84
CA GLY A 242 7.67 1.16 19.95
C GLY A 242 7.07 2.11 18.92
N LEU A 243 7.91 2.82 18.17
CA LEU A 243 7.44 3.67 17.07
C LEU A 243 6.72 2.85 15.98
N GLU A 244 7.14 1.63 15.75
CA GLU A 244 6.55 0.68 14.81
C GLU A 244 5.09 0.35 15.14
N HIS A 245 4.73 0.42 16.41
CA HIS A 245 3.39 0.08 16.90
C HIS A 245 2.37 1.22 16.79
N ILE A 246 2.81 2.46 16.57
CA ILE A 246 1.92 3.61 16.41
C ILE A 246 1.65 3.83 14.92
N GLU A 247 0.38 3.90 14.54
CA GLU A 247 -0.02 4.14 13.17
C GLU A 247 0.28 5.57 12.73
N LYS A 248 0.75 5.73 11.50
CA LYS A 248 1.12 7.03 10.91
C LYS A 248 -0.10 7.93 10.74
N ASN A 249 -0.06 9.16 11.28
CA ASN A 249 -1.07 10.22 11.09
C ASN A 249 -2.50 9.91 11.61
N ILE A 250 -2.70 8.85 12.40
CA ILE A 250 -4.05 8.39 12.77
C ILE A 250 -4.31 8.42 14.29
N GLY A 251 -3.26 8.38 15.09
CA GLY A 251 -3.40 8.39 16.54
C GLY A 251 -3.89 7.06 17.15
N LYS A 252 -3.68 5.95 16.43
CA LYS A 252 -4.06 4.59 16.86
C LYS A 252 -2.83 3.68 16.93
N LEU A 253 -2.94 2.61 17.72
CA LEU A 253 -1.97 1.51 17.72
C LEU A 253 -2.33 0.50 16.63
N THR A 254 -1.32 0.04 15.88
CA THR A 254 -1.44 -1.12 14.98
C THR A 254 -1.23 -2.42 15.72
N SER A 255 -0.31 -2.42 16.71
CA SER A 255 0.09 -3.57 17.51
C SER A 255 0.82 -3.10 18.78
N HIS A 256 1.27 -4.03 19.56
CA HIS A 256 2.21 -3.85 20.66
C HIS A 256 2.97 -5.16 20.88
N CYS A 257 4.10 -5.12 21.58
CA CYS A 257 4.77 -6.36 21.98
C CYS A 257 4.72 -6.56 23.49
N GLY A 258 4.88 -7.82 23.92
CA GLY A 258 5.01 -8.17 25.32
C GLY A 258 6.27 -7.57 25.96
N ILE A 259 6.27 -7.41 27.27
CA ILE A 259 7.40 -6.87 28.03
C ILE A 259 8.56 -7.86 28.11
N GLU A 260 8.30 -9.13 27.95
CA GLU A 260 9.28 -10.22 28.03
C GLU A 260 10.46 -10.04 27.06
N GLU A 261 10.23 -9.35 25.96
CA GLU A 261 11.24 -9.06 24.95
C GLU A 261 12.13 -7.84 25.29
N ILE A 262 11.77 -7.06 26.34
CA ILE A 262 12.40 -5.79 26.65
C ILE A 262 13.45 -5.92 27.77
N LYS A 263 14.71 -5.83 27.40
CA LYS A 263 15.87 -5.97 28.32
C LYS A 263 16.50 -4.64 28.77
N THR A 264 16.05 -3.52 28.22
CA THR A 264 16.67 -2.21 28.43
C THR A 264 15.74 -1.22 29.10
N ILE A 265 16.30 -0.19 29.74
CA ILE A 265 15.53 0.91 30.34
C ILE A 265 14.71 1.62 29.26
N LYS A 266 13.44 1.89 29.56
CA LYS A 266 12.46 2.54 28.70
C LYS A 266 11.84 3.75 29.38
N ASN A 267 11.11 4.57 28.64
CA ASN A 267 10.27 5.61 29.21
C ASN A 267 8.97 4.99 29.73
N LYS A 268 8.58 5.31 30.98
CA LYS A 268 7.31 4.88 31.57
C LYS A 268 6.22 5.89 31.23
N PHE A 269 5.02 5.38 30.94
CA PHE A 269 3.83 6.20 30.73
C PHE A 269 2.63 5.68 31.52
N LYS A 270 1.68 6.58 31.77
CA LYS A 270 0.41 6.31 32.46
C LYS A 270 -0.75 6.52 31.49
N SER A 271 -1.94 6.02 31.89
CA SER A 271 -3.17 6.31 31.13
C SER A 271 -3.45 7.81 31.08
N GLY A 272 -3.89 8.30 29.92
CA GLY A 272 -4.17 9.71 29.65
C GLY A 272 -2.95 10.55 29.25
N GLU A 273 -1.76 9.97 29.17
CA GLU A 273 -0.57 10.65 28.65
C GLU A 273 -0.43 10.47 27.14
N ILE A 274 0.20 11.45 26.48
CA ILE A 274 0.37 11.43 25.02
C ILE A 274 1.78 10.93 24.70
N LEU A 275 1.86 9.91 23.85
CA LEU A 275 3.11 9.41 23.30
C LEU A 275 3.38 10.11 21.96
N TYR A 276 4.55 10.75 21.82
CA TYR A 276 4.98 11.44 20.61
C TYR A 276 6.34 10.96 20.13
N GLY A 277 6.39 10.43 18.92
CA GLY A 277 7.61 9.99 18.27
C GLY A 277 8.42 11.17 17.72
N LYS A 278 9.56 11.49 18.35
CA LYS A 278 10.46 12.58 17.90
C LYS A 278 11.32 12.20 16.69
N LEU A 279 11.47 10.91 16.40
CA LEU A 279 12.21 10.37 15.25
C LEU A 279 11.33 10.36 14.02
N ARG A 280 11.81 10.92 12.90
CA ARG A 280 11.08 11.04 11.64
C ARG A 280 9.68 11.65 11.85
N PRO A 281 9.60 12.91 12.30
CA PRO A 281 8.33 13.54 12.68
C PRO A 281 7.32 13.62 11.53
N ASN A 282 7.76 13.54 10.27
CA ASN A 282 6.91 13.39 9.10
C ASN A 282 6.04 12.12 9.09
N LEU A 283 6.38 11.12 9.90
CA LEU A 283 5.53 9.95 10.11
C LEU A 283 4.42 10.19 11.15
N ASN A 284 4.50 11.30 11.86
CA ASN A 284 3.55 11.74 12.87
C ASN A 284 2.99 10.61 13.76
N LYS A 285 3.87 10.03 14.54
CA LYS A 285 3.57 8.95 15.48
C LYS A 285 3.09 9.55 16.79
N VAL A 286 1.79 9.74 16.92
CA VAL A 286 1.11 10.29 18.13
C VAL A 286 0.09 9.29 18.62
N TYR A 287 0.03 9.08 19.94
CA TYR A 287 -0.96 8.19 20.55
C TYR A 287 -1.33 8.65 21.96
N LEU A 288 -2.63 8.76 22.24
CA LEU A 288 -3.15 9.00 23.57
C LEU A 288 -3.36 7.67 24.30
N THR A 289 -2.64 7.46 25.39
CA THR A 289 -2.63 6.20 26.13
C THR A 289 -3.95 5.95 26.88
N ARG A 290 -4.34 4.68 26.95
CA ARG A 290 -5.53 4.23 27.70
C ARG A 290 -5.17 3.40 28.92
N GLU A 291 -3.95 2.89 28.97
CA GLU A 291 -3.39 2.05 30.03
C GLU A 291 -1.99 2.54 30.38
N GLU A 292 -1.37 2.02 31.42
CA GLU A 292 0.04 2.27 31.74
C GLU A 292 0.95 1.24 31.07
N GLY A 293 2.20 1.63 30.86
CA GLY A 293 3.20 0.77 30.23
C GLY A 293 4.54 1.46 30.07
N VAL A 294 5.35 0.90 29.15
CA VAL A 294 6.65 1.47 28.80
C VAL A 294 6.74 1.67 27.27
N CYS A 295 7.50 2.68 26.85
CA CYS A 295 7.69 2.98 25.43
C CYS A 295 9.16 3.23 25.08
N SER A 296 9.44 3.24 23.75
CA SER A 296 10.77 3.53 23.22
C SER A 296 11.32 4.86 23.72
N THR A 297 12.63 4.96 23.88
CA THR A 297 13.33 6.21 24.24
C THR A 297 13.25 7.30 23.17
N ASP A 298 12.90 6.95 21.92
CA ASP A 298 12.60 7.89 20.84
C ASP A 298 11.15 8.41 20.88
N ILE A 299 10.35 7.97 21.85
CA ILE A 299 9.01 8.46 22.14
C ILE A 299 9.06 9.35 23.39
N LEU A 300 8.56 10.57 23.26
CA LEU A 300 8.33 11.46 24.39
C LEU A 300 6.98 11.13 25.02
N VAL A 301 6.95 11.15 26.33
CA VAL A 301 5.72 11.01 27.14
C VAL A 301 5.31 12.38 27.63
N LEU A 302 4.18 12.89 27.14
CA LEU A 302 3.68 14.23 27.39
C LEU A 302 2.51 14.17 28.36
N LYS A 303 2.64 14.82 29.50
CA LYS A 303 1.58 15.06 30.50
C LYS A 303 0.94 16.40 30.23
N THR A 304 -0.37 16.48 30.06
CA THR A 304 -1.08 17.76 29.97
C THR A 304 -1.27 18.40 31.32
N ARG A 305 -1.16 19.72 31.39
CA ARG A 305 -1.51 20.49 32.60
C ARG A 305 -3.04 20.67 32.72
N LYS A 306 -3.53 21.14 33.85
CA LYS A 306 -4.98 21.23 34.16
C LYS A 306 -5.80 22.04 33.14
N ASN A 307 -5.20 23.00 32.48
CA ASN A 307 -5.85 23.86 31.47
C ASN A 307 -5.82 23.29 30.04
N CYS A 308 -5.30 22.08 29.84
CA CYS A 308 -5.19 21.46 28.54
C CYS A 308 -5.78 20.05 28.52
N ASN A 309 -6.77 19.83 27.65
CA ASN A 309 -7.35 18.52 27.41
C ASN A 309 -6.41 17.66 26.54
N ALA A 310 -6.05 16.46 27.02
CA ALA A 310 -5.14 15.56 26.31
C ALA A 310 -5.66 15.10 24.94
N LYS A 311 -6.97 14.88 24.79
CA LYS A 311 -7.58 14.54 23.51
C LYS A 311 -7.48 15.72 22.52
N PHE A 312 -7.77 16.96 22.99
CA PHE A 312 -7.63 18.17 22.18
C PHE A 312 -6.19 18.31 21.66
N LEU A 313 -5.21 18.18 22.55
CA LEU A 313 -3.79 18.28 22.17
C LEU A 313 -3.37 17.16 21.21
N THR A 314 -3.86 15.93 21.44
CA THR A 314 -3.62 14.81 20.51
C THR A 314 -4.13 15.10 19.11
N GLN A 315 -5.35 15.63 18.98
CA GLN A 315 -5.92 15.99 17.69
C GLN A 315 -5.16 17.15 17.01
N LEU A 316 -4.72 18.15 17.79
CA LEU A 316 -3.88 19.23 17.30
C LEU A 316 -2.55 18.69 16.71
N MET A 317 -1.91 17.77 17.45
CA MET A 317 -0.65 17.16 16.99
C MET A 317 -0.83 16.26 15.77
N LEU A 318 -2.05 15.81 15.45
CA LEU A 318 -2.39 15.08 14.21
C LEU A 318 -2.67 16.02 13.03
N GLY A 319 -2.81 17.32 13.26
CA GLY A 319 -3.01 18.34 12.24
C GLY A 319 -1.77 18.57 11.39
N SER A 320 -1.99 18.92 10.11
CA SER A 320 -0.90 19.14 9.13
C SER A 320 0.09 20.22 9.55
N ASP A 321 -0.40 21.30 10.19
CA ASP A 321 0.44 22.43 10.57
C ASP A 321 1.50 22.04 11.61
N PHE A 322 1.10 21.26 12.63
CA PHE A 322 2.03 20.71 13.60
C PHE A 322 3.05 19.76 12.93
N VAL A 323 2.57 18.84 12.09
CA VAL A 323 3.42 17.86 11.40
C VAL A 323 4.45 18.54 10.52
N ASN A 324 4.02 19.50 9.70
CA ASN A 324 4.91 20.24 8.80
C ASN A 324 5.97 21.01 9.59
N THR A 325 5.55 21.77 10.61
CA THR A 325 6.47 22.54 11.45
C THR A 325 7.51 21.64 12.12
N MET A 326 7.11 20.49 12.68
CA MET A 326 8.03 19.53 13.29
C MET A 326 8.97 18.88 12.28
N SER A 327 8.49 18.62 11.07
CA SER A 327 9.25 17.96 10.00
C SER A 327 10.31 18.88 9.38
N GLU A 328 10.00 20.16 9.24
CA GLU A 328 10.93 21.19 8.72
C GLU A 328 12.05 21.53 9.71
N ASN A 329 11.85 21.30 11.01
CA ASN A 329 12.78 21.66 12.08
C ASN A 329 13.45 20.43 12.71
N THR A 330 14.03 19.58 11.86
CA THR A 330 14.72 18.36 12.27
C THR A 330 16.24 18.49 12.19
N ASN A 331 16.93 17.71 13.02
CA ASN A 331 18.37 17.52 12.96
C ASN A 331 18.71 16.08 12.53
N GLY A 332 19.76 15.93 11.72
CA GLY A 332 20.26 14.63 11.24
C GLY A 332 19.70 14.24 9.87
N VAL A 333 20.58 13.73 8.99
CA VAL A 333 20.25 13.40 7.60
C VAL A 333 19.54 12.04 7.48
N ASN A 334 20.10 10.99 8.06
CA ASN A 334 19.56 9.61 7.93
C ASN A 334 18.43 9.30 8.92
N LEU A 335 18.49 9.87 10.11
CA LEU A 335 17.53 9.67 11.19
C LEU A 335 17.09 11.04 11.76
N PRO A 336 16.30 11.82 10.98
CA PRO A 336 15.90 13.16 11.40
C PRO A 336 15.08 13.12 12.69
N ARG A 337 15.46 13.97 13.65
CA ARG A 337 14.78 14.12 14.95
C ARG A 337 14.46 15.58 15.20
N VAL A 338 13.25 15.83 15.69
CA VAL A 338 12.92 17.15 16.24
C VAL A 338 13.45 17.26 17.66
N SER A 339 14.03 18.42 18.02
CA SER A 339 14.56 18.63 19.36
C SER A 339 13.44 18.86 20.37
N THR A 340 13.64 18.35 21.59
CA THR A 340 12.68 18.54 22.71
C THR A 340 12.47 20.03 23.02
N LYS A 341 13.53 20.84 22.90
CA LYS A 341 13.44 22.29 23.10
C LYS A 341 12.49 22.93 22.08
N PHE A 342 12.65 22.59 20.79
CA PHE A 342 11.80 23.12 19.74
C PHE A 342 10.33 22.75 19.95
N ILE A 343 10.05 21.49 20.36
CA ILE A 343 8.68 21.04 20.68
C ILE A 343 8.07 21.89 21.80
N LEU A 344 8.82 22.16 22.88
CA LEU A 344 8.34 22.94 24.01
C LEU A 344 8.11 24.43 23.68
N GLU A 345 8.83 24.97 22.72
CA GLU A 345 8.67 26.34 22.24
C GLU A 345 7.55 26.50 21.18
N TYR A 346 6.97 25.39 20.70
CA TYR A 346 5.88 25.45 19.74
C TYR A 346 4.66 26.17 20.32
N LYS A 347 4.15 27.16 19.56
CA LYS A 347 3.02 28.01 19.97
C LYS A 347 1.73 27.52 19.37
N ILE A 348 0.67 27.51 20.18
CA ILE A 348 -0.68 27.20 19.74
C ILE A 348 -1.67 28.22 20.27
N ASN A 349 -2.83 28.28 19.63
CA ASN A 349 -3.97 28.98 20.15
C ASN A 349 -4.77 28.02 21.04
N LEU A 350 -4.76 28.27 22.36
CA LEU A 350 -5.42 27.44 23.35
C LEU A 350 -6.77 28.03 23.72
N PRO A 351 -7.91 27.36 23.42
CA PRO A 351 -9.21 27.75 23.89
C PRO A 351 -9.41 27.49 25.38
N PRO A 352 -10.45 28.06 26.01
CA PRO A 352 -10.92 27.64 27.33
C PRO A 352 -11.23 26.13 27.35
N ILE A 353 -11.07 25.49 28.53
CA ILE A 353 -11.17 24.01 28.63
C ILE A 353 -12.53 23.46 28.17
N GLU A 354 -13.61 24.18 28.41
CA GLU A 354 -14.97 23.81 27.98
C GLU A 354 -15.07 23.81 26.44
N GLU A 355 -14.43 24.78 25.80
CA GLU A 355 -14.41 24.82 24.35
C GLU A 355 -13.48 23.75 23.76
N GLN A 356 -12.35 23.44 24.39
CA GLN A 356 -11.54 22.28 24.00
C GLN A 356 -12.38 21.00 24.00
N ASN A 357 -13.22 20.79 25.00
CA ASN A 357 -14.12 19.64 25.10
C ASN A 357 -15.16 19.62 23.96
N ARG A 358 -15.75 20.78 23.61
CA ARG A 358 -16.69 20.88 22.48
C ARG A 358 -16.01 20.58 21.15
N ILE A 359 -14.81 21.14 20.95
CA ILE A 359 -14.00 20.86 19.74
C ILE A 359 -13.69 19.38 19.62
N VAL A 360 -13.29 18.73 20.71
CA VAL A 360 -13.02 17.27 20.71
C VAL A 360 -14.26 16.48 20.32
N GLN A 361 -15.41 16.79 20.91
CA GLN A 361 -16.67 16.10 20.60
C GLN A 361 -17.06 16.25 19.12
N GLU A 362 -16.92 17.45 18.56
CA GLU A 362 -17.23 17.70 17.16
C GLU A 362 -16.25 17.01 16.21
N ILE A 363 -14.94 17.02 16.52
CA ILE A 363 -13.94 16.28 15.77
C ILE A 363 -14.25 14.78 15.81
N GLU A 364 -14.47 14.20 17.01
CA GLU A 364 -14.76 12.77 17.16
C GLU A 364 -16.04 12.37 16.40
N SER A 365 -17.08 13.20 16.42
CA SER A 365 -18.32 12.99 15.67
C SER A 365 -18.05 12.90 14.17
N ARG A 366 -17.41 13.93 13.58
CA ARG A 366 -17.12 13.99 12.13
C ARG A 366 -16.14 12.90 11.68
N LEU A 367 -15.09 12.65 12.47
CA LEU A 367 -14.10 11.62 12.15
C LEU A 367 -14.67 10.21 12.30
N SER A 368 -15.64 9.98 13.21
CA SER A 368 -16.34 8.69 13.29
C SER A 368 -17.11 8.35 12.03
N VAL A 369 -17.73 9.34 11.38
CA VAL A 369 -18.38 9.14 10.07
C VAL A 369 -17.33 8.80 9.01
N ALA A 370 -16.22 9.54 8.97
CA ALA A 370 -15.13 9.28 8.03
C ALA A 370 -14.50 7.89 8.23
N ASP A 371 -14.36 7.41 9.50
CA ASP A 371 -13.87 6.05 9.80
C ASP A 371 -14.80 4.98 9.23
N LYS A 372 -16.12 5.13 9.35
CA LYS A 372 -17.10 4.19 8.78
C LYS A 372 -17.05 4.18 7.25
N MET A 373 -16.91 5.35 6.63
CA MET A 373 -16.77 5.46 5.17
C MET A 373 -15.49 4.78 4.69
N GLU A 374 -14.36 4.98 5.37
CA GLU A 374 -13.08 4.36 5.03
C GLU A 374 -13.14 2.83 5.14
N GLN A 375 -13.79 2.31 6.19
CA GLN A 375 -14.03 0.87 6.34
C GLN A 375 -14.88 0.34 5.17
N SER A 376 -15.98 1.02 4.82
CA SER A 376 -16.84 0.62 3.70
C SER A 376 -16.10 0.62 2.35
N ILE A 377 -15.23 1.62 2.11
CA ILE A 377 -14.37 1.68 0.93
C ILE A 377 -13.42 0.48 0.90
N GLN A 378 -12.77 0.18 2.02
CA GLN A 378 -11.83 -0.94 2.10
C GLN A 378 -12.52 -2.29 1.84
N GLU A 379 -13.71 -2.51 2.42
CA GLU A 379 -14.53 -3.71 2.15
C GLU A 379 -14.94 -3.79 0.68
N SER A 380 -15.31 -2.66 0.06
CA SER A 380 -15.68 -2.59 -1.35
C SER A 380 -14.51 -2.91 -2.28
N LEU A 381 -13.29 -2.43 -1.95
CA LEU A 381 -12.08 -2.76 -2.70
C LEU A 381 -11.74 -4.26 -2.62
N GLN A 382 -11.93 -4.89 -1.44
CA GLN A 382 -11.75 -6.33 -1.29
C GLN A 382 -12.79 -7.14 -2.08
N LYS A 383 -14.06 -6.69 -2.08
CA LYS A 383 -15.13 -7.30 -2.88
C LYS A 383 -14.86 -7.17 -4.38
N ALA A 384 -14.31 -6.05 -4.83
CA ALA A 384 -13.95 -5.83 -6.22
C ALA A 384 -12.88 -6.82 -6.70
N GLU A 385 -11.86 -7.10 -5.88
CA GLU A 385 -10.85 -8.11 -6.21
C GLU A 385 -11.45 -9.53 -6.26
N ALA A 386 -12.33 -9.87 -5.32
CA ALA A 386 -13.03 -11.15 -5.33
C ALA A 386 -13.95 -11.29 -6.55
N LEU A 387 -14.61 -10.20 -6.98
CA LEU A 387 -15.46 -10.18 -8.16
C LEU A 387 -14.65 -10.41 -9.44
N ARG A 388 -13.45 -9.82 -9.56
CA ARG A 388 -12.52 -10.06 -10.68
C ARG A 388 -12.24 -11.57 -10.85
N GLN A 389 -11.93 -12.26 -9.74
CA GLN A 389 -11.68 -13.71 -9.75
C GLN A 389 -12.93 -14.50 -10.08
N SER A 390 -14.11 -14.07 -9.61
CA SER A 390 -15.39 -14.71 -9.94
C SER A 390 -15.75 -14.58 -11.42
N ILE A 391 -15.51 -13.42 -12.03
CA ILE A 391 -15.71 -13.20 -13.47
C ILE A 391 -14.85 -14.19 -14.29
N LEU A 392 -13.55 -14.28 -13.96
CA LEU A 392 -12.66 -15.23 -14.65
C LEU A 392 -13.13 -16.68 -14.46
N LYS A 393 -13.51 -17.06 -13.25
CA LYS A 393 -14.04 -18.42 -12.99
C LYS A 393 -15.27 -18.72 -13.85
N LYS A 394 -16.24 -17.79 -13.92
CA LYS A 394 -17.45 -17.95 -14.76
C LYS A 394 -17.12 -17.98 -16.26
N ALA A 395 -16.13 -17.19 -16.68
CA ALA A 395 -15.68 -17.18 -18.06
C ALA A 395 -15.18 -18.55 -18.50
N PHE A 396 -14.38 -19.19 -17.68
CA PHE A 396 -13.74 -20.47 -18.00
C PHE A 396 -14.56 -21.70 -17.57
N SER A 397 -15.71 -21.51 -16.90
CA SER A 397 -16.72 -22.57 -16.70
C SER A 397 -17.84 -22.56 -17.74
N GLY A 398 -17.82 -21.61 -18.69
CA GLY A 398 -18.88 -21.47 -19.72
C GLY A 398 -20.16 -20.79 -19.22
N GLU A 399 -20.09 -20.10 -18.08
CA GLU A 399 -21.25 -19.42 -17.49
C GLU A 399 -21.35 -17.94 -17.90
N LEU A 400 -20.32 -17.40 -18.59
CA LEU A 400 -20.25 -15.97 -18.90
C LEU A 400 -20.86 -15.64 -20.27
N VAL A 401 -20.80 -16.58 -21.24
CA VAL A 401 -21.28 -16.42 -22.64
C VAL A 401 -22.11 -17.63 -23.08
#